data_aa58cb6f65238829b1ac657d7af3ac8f
#
_entry.id   aa58cb6f65238829b1ac657d7af3ac8f
#
_cell.length_a   1.000
_cell.length_b   1.000
_cell.length_c   1.000
_cell.angle_alpha   90.00
_cell.angle_beta   90.00
_cell.angle_gamma   90.00
#
_symmetry.space_group_name_H-M   'P 1'
#
loop_
_entity.id
_entity.type
_entity.pdbx_description
1 polymer ?
#
loop_
_entity_poly.entity_id
_entity_poly.type
_entity_poly.pdbx_seq_one_letter_code
_entity_poly.pdbx_strand_id
1 'polypeptide(L)'
;MQFGEGGAGTFSDGKLYSQIKDPHHYGRKVLQEFVAAGAPEEILYVSKPHIGTFRLVSMIEKMRGDIEALGGEIRFSQRVERLLIDNDRHVHGVRLADGEELRSDHVVLAIGHSARDTFQTLFDQGVHIEAKPFSIGFRIEHPQSLIDRARFGDFAGHPLLGAADYKLVHHARNGRSVYSFCMCPGGTVVAATSEVGQVVTNGMSQYSRNERNANAGFVVGISPDDYPGGPLAGIDFQRHWERRAFALGGGDYRAPAQRVGDFLAGRPSTEFGSVLPSYKPGVHPCDLSTALPDYAIAAMREALPALDRQIRGFAMPDALLTAVETRTSSPVRITRGADYQSINTRGLYPAGEGASYAGGIYSAAIDGIEVAQAVALSIAGQG
;
A
#
# COMPACT_ATOMS: atom_id res chain seq x y z
N MET A 1 9.22 5.43 1.67
CA MET A 1 10.06 4.38 1.05
C MET A 1 9.17 3.22 0.62
N GLN A 2 9.53 2.51 -0.45
CA GLN A 2 8.72 1.47 -1.08
C GLN A 2 9.53 0.20 -1.36
N PHE A 3 10.85 0.26 -1.21
CA PHE A 3 11.79 -0.80 -1.51
C PHE A 3 12.69 -1.11 -0.33
N GLY A 4 13.36 -2.23 -0.40
CA GLY A 4 14.28 -2.73 0.59
C GLY A 4 13.70 -3.95 1.32
N GLU A 5 14.46 -4.48 2.24
CA GLU A 5 14.10 -5.64 3.05
C GLU A 5 12.78 -5.39 3.80
N GLY A 6 11.86 -6.36 3.71
CA GLY A 6 10.50 -6.25 4.25
C GLY A 6 9.57 -5.33 3.45
N GLY A 7 10.06 -4.67 2.39
CA GLY A 7 9.28 -3.86 1.47
C GLY A 7 8.50 -2.72 2.14
N ALA A 8 7.40 -2.30 1.52
CA ALA A 8 6.53 -1.25 2.04
C ALA A 8 5.90 -1.61 3.40
N GLY A 9 5.81 -2.89 3.74
CA GLY A 9 5.28 -3.38 5.01
C GLY A 9 6.03 -2.83 6.22
N THR A 10 7.35 -2.73 6.16
CA THR A 10 8.20 -2.21 7.25
C THR A 10 7.98 -0.73 7.55
N PHE A 11 7.32 0.00 6.65
CA PHE A 11 6.96 1.42 6.82
C PHE A 11 5.46 1.61 7.05
N SER A 12 4.75 0.56 7.45
CA SER A 12 3.31 0.57 7.74
C SER A 12 3.04 0.38 9.23
N ASP A 13 1.76 0.42 9.62
CA ASP A 13 1.27 0.01 10.94
C ASP A 13 1.52 -1.48 11.27
N GLY A 14 1.83 -2.28 10.26
CA GLY A 14 2.00 -3.72 10.46
C GLY A 14 0.70 -4.46 10.72
N LYS A 15 -0.40 -4.03 10.11
CA LYS A 15 -1.72 -4.69 10.21
C LYS A 15 -1.68 -6.08 9.61
N LEU A 16 -2.22 -7.05 10.35
CA LEU A 16 -2.22 -8.47 9.99
C LEU A 16 -3.63 -9.03 9.77
N TYR A 17 -4.63 -8.19 9.62
CA TYR A 17 -5.98 -8.67 9.30
C TYR A 17 -6.35 -8.39 7.85
N SER A 18 -6.99 -9.34 7.22
CA SER A 18 -7.39 -9.31 5.82
C SER A 18 -8.75 -9.98 5.66
N GLN A 19 -9.41 -9.70 4.53
CA GLN A 19 -10.63 -10.39 4.09
C GLN A 19 -10.31 -11.45 3.01
N ILE A 20 -9.04 -11.83 2.86
CA ILE A 20 -8.63 -12.87 1.91
C ILE A 20 -9.29 -14.19 2.28
N LYS A 21 -9.68 -14.96 1.26
CA LYS A 21 -10.09 -16.35 1.46
C LYS A 21 -8.83 -17.19 1.71
N ASP A 22 -8.84 -17.95 2.77
CA ASP A 22 -7.71 -18.80 3.19
C ASP A 22 -8.24 -20.24 3.46
N PRO A 23 -8.54 -21.01 2.40
CA PRO A 23 -9.11 -22.35 2.53
C PRO A 23 -8.13 -23.35 3.14
N HIS A 24 -6.84 -23.09 3.11
CA HIS A 24 -5.79 -23.94 3.64
C HIS A 24 -5.33 -23.57 5.05
N HIS A 25 -5.93 -22.51 5.64
CA HIS A 25 -5.57 -22.00 6.97
C HIS A 25 -4.09 -21.58 7.11
N TYR A 26 -3.44 -21.16 6.03
CA TYR A 26 -2.06 -20.66 6.02
C TYR A 26 -1.88 -19.39 6.85
N GLY A 27 -2.94 -18.62 7.03
CA GLY A 27 -2.92 -17.44 7.89
C GLY A 27 -2.50 -17.75 9.32
N ARG A 28 -2.93 -18.90 9.88
CA ARG A 28 -2.47 -19.33 11.21
C ARG A 28 -0.98 -19.59 11.22
N LYS A 29 -0.44 -20.27 10.19
CA LYS A 29 0.99 -20.50 10.03
C LYS A 29 1.77 -19.18 9.92
N VAL A 30 1.29 -18.22 9.10
CA VAL A 30 1.91 -16.90 8.98
C VAL A 30 2.06 -16.22 10.34
N LEU A 31 1.00 -16.19 11.16
CA LEU A 31 1.06 -15.58 12.48
C LEU A 31 2.04 -16.30 13.40
N GLN A 32 2.11 -17.62 13.34
CA GLN A 32 3.05 -18.43 14.12
C GLN A 32 4.50 -18.15 13.72
N GLU A 33 4.81 -18.08 12.43
CA GLU A 33 6.14 -17.72 11.92
C GLU A 33 6.54 -16.29 12.35
N PHE A 34 5.60 -15.35 12.32
CA PHE A 34 5.87 -14.00 12.79
C PHE A 34 6.16 -13.94 14.29
N VAL A 35 5.43 -14.71 15.10
CA VAL A 35 5.73 -14.83 16.55
C VAL A 35 7.10 -15.48 16.77
N ALA A 36 7.42 -16.56 16.05
CA ALA A 36 8.74 -17.20 16.11
C ALA A 36 9.87 -16.23 15.72
N ALA A 37 9.59 -15.29 14.81
CA ALA A 37 10.50 -14.22 14.41
C ALA A 37 10.48 -12.99 15.34
N GLY A 38 9.73 -13.01 16.46
CA GLY A 38 9.73 -11.97 17.48
C GLY A 38 8.57 -11.00 17.45
N ALA A 39 7.52 -11.27 16.67
CA ALA A 39 6.27 -10.53 16.79
C ALA A 39 5.58 -10.83 18.13
N PRO A 40 4.72 -9.90 18.64
CA PRO A 40 3.99 -10.14 19.88
C PRO A 40 3.06 -11.34 19.80
N GLU A 41 3.03 -12.19 20.84
CA GLU A 41 2.15 -13.39 20.89
C GLU A 41 0.67 -13.05 20.73
N GLU A 42 0.24 -11.86 21.16
CA GLU A 42 -1.14 -11.41 21.07
C GLU A 42 -1.68 -11.38 19.63
N ILE A 43 -0.84 -11.32 18.60
CA ILE A 43 -1.30 -11.40 17.20
C ILE A 43 -2.01 -12.72 16.89
N LEU A 44 -1.80 -13.76 17.70
CA LEU A 44 -2.43 -15.07 17.54
C LEU A 44 -3.91 -15.10 17.97
N TYR A 45 -4.35 -14.15 18.79
CA TYR A 45 -5.70 -14.20 19.40
C TYR A 45 -6.48 -12.89 19.37
N VAL A 46 -5.85 -11.74 19.09
CA VAL A 46 -6.59 -10.48 18.94
C VAL A 46 -7.29 -10.40 17.57
N SER A 47 -8.46 -9.77 17.53
CA SER A 47 -9.28 -9.71 16.30
C SER A 47 -8.71 -8.82 15.20
N LYS A 48 -7.90 -7.82 15.54
CA LYS A 48 -7.27 -6.88 14.61
C LYS A 48 -5.78 -6.75 14.94
N PRO A 49 -4.99 -7.80 14.72
CA PRO A 49 -3.60 -7.82 15.10
C PRO A 49 -2.77 -6.83 14.29
N HIS A 50 -1.78 -6.22 14.96
CA HIS A 50 -0.78 -5.38 14.35
C HIS A 50 0.56 -5.52 15.06
N ILE A 51 1.66 -5.25 14.39
CA ILE A 51 3.02 -5.42 14.92
C ILE A 51 3.64 -4.06 15.29
N GLY A 52 3.35 -3.02 14.51
CA GLY A 52 3.98 -1.71 14.63
C GLY A 52 5.33 -1.63 13.91
N THR A 53 5.63 -0.46 13.37
CA THR A 53 6.74 -0.25 12.42
C THR A 53 8.10 -0.73 12.95
N PHE A 54 8.49 -0.37 14.17
CA PHE A 54 9.83 -0.73 14.67
C PHE A 54 9.99 -2.22 14.96
N ARG A 55 8.95 -2.89 15.44
CA ARG A 55 8.97 -4.34 15.68
C ARG A 55 9.04 -5.14 14.38
N LEU A 56 8.46 -4.61 13.31
CA LEU A 56 8.57 -5.22 11.98
C LEU A 56 10.03 -5.31 11.52
N VAL A 57 10.84 -4.29 11.75
CA VAL A 57 12.26 -4.30 11.36
C VAL A 57 12.99 -5.47 12.03
N SER A 58 12.91 -5.60 13.35
CA SER A 58 13.58 -6.69 14.09
C SER A 58 13.06 -8.07 13.69
N MET A 59 11.75 -8.19 13.42
CA MET A 59 11.15 -9.43 12.92
C MET A 59 11.73 -9.83 11.55
N ILE A 60 11.84 -8.89 10.62
CA ILE A 60 12.39 -9.15 9.29
C ILE A 60 13.87 -9.52 9.35
N GLU A 61 14.66 -8.83 10.19
CA GLU A 61 16.07 -9.19 10.42
C GLU A 61 16.23 -10.63 10.94
N LYS A 62 15.35 -11.05 11.86
CA LYS A 62 15.35 -12.43 12.36
C LYS A 62 14.96 -13.43 11.26
N MET A 63 13.92 -13.13 10.46
CA MET A 63 13.52 -13.99 9.33
C MET A 63 14.64 -14.12 8.29
N ARG A 64 15.39 -13.04 8.02
CA ARG A 64 16.59 -13.11 7.18
C ARG A 64 17.61 -14.10 7.73
N GLY A 65 17.95 -13.99 9.01
CA GLY A 65 18.89 -14.91 9.65
C GLY A 65 18.42 -16.37 9.59
N ASP A 66 17.12 -16.62 9.70
CA ASP A 66 16.55 -17.97 9.59
C ASP A 66 16.66 -18.50 8.14
N ILE A 67 16.45 -17.67 7.13
CA ILE A 67 16.64 -18.04 5.72
C ILE A 67 18.11 -18.39 5.45
N GLU A 68 19.06 -17.58 5.94
CA GLU A 68 20.50 -17.81 5.79
C GLU A 68 20.94 -19.09 6.53
N ALA A 69 20.40 -19.34 7.72
CA ALA A 69 20.67 -20.57 8.48
C ALA A 69 20.17 -21.83 7.77
N LEU A 70 19.14 -21.73 6.95
CA LEU A 70 18.62 -22.80 6.09
C LEU A 70 19.39 -22.97 4.78
N GLY A 71 20.46 -22.18 4.55
CA GLY A 71 21.29 -22.21 3.34
C GLY A 71 20.81 -21.29 2.22
N GLY A 72 19.84 -20.41 2.50
CA GLY A 72 19.44 -19.36 1.57
C GLY A 72 20.48 -18.25 1.49
N GLU A 73 20.45 -17.47 0.41
CA GLU A 73 21.30 -16.31 0.20
C GLU A 73 20.45 -15.06 0.00
N ILE A 74 20.78 -13.98 0.71
CA ILE A 74 20.14 -12.66 0.53
C ILE A 74 21.18 -11.67 0.04
N ARG A 75 20.94 -11.09 -1.12
CA ARG A 75 21.84 -10.14 -1.78
C ARG A 75 21.26 -8.74 -1.75
N PHE A 76 21.90 -7.85 -1.00
CA PHE A 76 21.56 -6.42 -0.98
C PHE A 76 22.24 -5.66 -2.11
N SER A 77 21.65 -4.52 -2.49
CA SER A 77 22.17 -3.65 -3.55
C SER A 77 22.32 -4.35 -4.91
N GLN A 78 21.56 -5.41 -5.12
CA GLN A 78 21.55 -6.20 -6.35
C GLN A 78 20.22 -5.96 -7.08
N ARG A 79 20.24 -5.08 -8.10
CA ARG A 79 19.04 -4.82 -8.90
C ARG A 79 18.94 -5.85 -10.02
N VAL A 80 17.79 -6.54 -10.07
CA VAL A 80 17.45 -7.36 -11.23
C VAL A 80 17.08 -6.45 -12.40
N GLU A 81 17.79 -6.57 -13.50
CA GLU A 81 17.59 -5.78 -14.71
C GLU A 81 16.57 -6.44 -15.64
N ARG A 82 16.67 -7.77 -15.82
CA ARG A 82 15.79 -8.51 -16.72
C ARG A 82 15.72 -9.99 -16.37
N LEU A 83 14.66 -10.65 -16.86
CA LEU A 83 14.57 -12.11 -16.86
C LEU A 83 15.40 -12.70 -18.02
N LEU A 84 15.93 -13.89 -17.83
CA LEU A 84 16.50 -14.71 -18.89
C LEU A 84 15.41 -15.66 -19.41
N ILE A 85 14.80 -15.30 -20.52
CA ILE A 85 13.67 -16.06 -21.11
C ILE A 85 14.13 -16.55 -22.49
N ASP A 86 13.94 -17.85 -22.76
CA ASP A 86 14.22 -18.46 -24.05
C ASP A 86 13.10 -18.30 -25.08
N ASN A 87 13.32 -18.85 -26.27
CA ASN A 87 12.35 -18.78 -27.38
C ASN A 87 11.07 -19.59 -27.09
N ASP A 88 11.13 -20.59 -26.21
CA ASP A 88 10.01 -21.42 -25.78
C ASP A 88 9.25 -20.82 -24.61
N ARG A 89 9.57 -19.57 -24.25
CA ARG A 89 8.97 -18.82 -23.16
C ARG A 89 9.22 -19.47 -21.79
N HIS A 90 10.37 -20.07 -21.59
CA HIS A 90 10.79 -20.60 -20.31
C HIS A 90 11.83 -19.66 -19.68
N VAL A 91 11.67 -19.35 -18.38
CA VAL A 91 12.65 -18.57 -17.64
C VAL A 91 13.83 -19.45 -17.19
N HIS A 92 15.04 -18.96 -17.36
CA HIS A 92 16.28 -19.63 -16.96
C HIS A 92 17.10 -18.82 -15.96
N GLY A 93 16.50 -17.85 -15.32
CA GLY A 93 17.13 -17.02 -14.30
C GLY A 93 16.90 -15.53 -14.51
N VAL A 94 17.78 -14.75 -13.90
CA VAL A 94 17.76 -13.29 -13.94
C VAL A 94 19.14 -12.73 -14.28
N ARG A 95 19.16 -11.54 -14.90
CA ARG A 95 20.37 -10.74 -15.07
C ARG A 95 20.32 -9.57 -14.11
N LEU A 96 21.40 -9.36 -13.40
CA LEU A 96 21.61 -8.22 -12.53
C LEU A 96 22.13 -6.99 -13.30
N ALA A 97 22.01 -5.82 -12.70
CA ALA A 97 22.42 -4.54 -13.32
C ALA A 97 23.95 -4.43 -13.56
N ASP A 98 24.77 -5.20 -12.84
CA ASP A 98 26.22 -5.32 -13.05
C ASP A 98 26.60 -6.32 -14.15
N GLY A 99 25.60 -7.00 -14.73
CA GLY A 99 25.77 -8.00 -15.80
C GLY A 99 25.87 -9.44 -15.33
N GLU A 100 25.94 -9.72 -14.03
CA GLU A 100 25.94 -11.08 -13.50
C GLU A 100 24.61 -11.78 -13.86
N GLU A 101 24.67 -13.06 -14.22
CA GLU A 101 23.51 -13.90 -14.48
C GLU A 101 23.37 -14.97 -13.39
N LEU A 102 22.22 -14.97 -12.73
CA LEU A 102 21.84 -15.99 -11.77
C LEU A 102 20.89 -16.98 -12.45
N ARG A 103 21.32 -18.22 -12.60
CA ARG A 103 20.58 -19.27 -13.32
C ARG A 103 19.62 -20.01 -12.38
N SER A 104 18.37 -20.13 -12.82
CA SER A 104 17.33 -20.93 -12.17
C SER A 104 16.18 -21.15 -13.13
N ASP A 105 15.60 -22.33 -13.15
CA ASP A 105 14.38 -22.64 -13.90
C ASP A 105 13.09 -22.28 -13.14
N HIS A 106 13.24 -21.73 -11.94
CA HIS A 106 12.13 -21.24 -11.11
C HIS A 106 12.47 -19.86 -10.57
N VAL A 107 11.69 -18.86 -10.94
CA VAL A 107 11.84 -17.46 -10.50
C VAL A 107 10.55 -16.98 -9.86
N VAL A 108 10.56 -16.69 -8.57
CA VAL A 108 9.43 -16.04 -7.88
C VAL A 108 9.58 -14.53 -7.98
N LEU A 109 8.56 -13.85 -8.50
CA LEU A 109 8.56 -12.42 -8.72
C LEU A 109 7.68 -11.73 -7.68
N ALA A 110 8.30 -11.25 -6.58
CA ALA A 110 7.63 -10.64 -5.43
C ALA A 110 8.06 -9.17 -5.24
N ILE A 111 7.96 -8.36 -6.28
CA ILE A 111 8.57 -7.03 -6.42
C ILE A 111 7.79 -5.88 -5.77
N GLY A 112 6.58 -6.13 -5.24
CA GLY A 112 5.68 -5.08 -4.76
C GLY A 112 5.13 -4.19 -5.88
N HIS A 113 4.25 -3.25 -5.53
CA HIS A 113 3.52 -2.44 -6.52
C HIS A 113 4.28 -1.21 -7.03
N SER A 114 5.44 -0.90 -6.48
CA SER A 114 6.20 0.33 -6.82
C SER A 114 7.41 0.10 -7.72
N ALA A 115 7.70 -1.16 -8.11
CA ALA A 115 8.79 -1.52 -9.02
C ALA A 115 8.42 -1.25 -10.50
N ARG A 116 8.16 0.03 -10.82
CA ARG A 116 7.59 0.45 -12.11
C ARG A 116 8.52 0.20 -13.29
N ASP A 117 9.82 0.32 -13.08
CA ASP A 117 10.86 -0.02 -14.07
C ASP A 117 10.85 -1.53 -14.37
N THR A 118 10.69 -2.37 -13.36
CA THR A 118 10.58 -3.81 -13.54
C THR A 118 9.30 -4.19 -14.30
N PHE A 119 8.16 -3.57 -14.01
CA PHE A 119 6.94 -3.81 -14.80
C PHE A 119 7.11 -3.46 -16.26
N GLN A 120 7.82 -2.34 -16.58
CA GLN A 120 8.14 -1.99 -17.96
C GLN A 120 9.02 -3.06 -18.62
N THR A 121 10.10 -3.48 -17.95
CA THR A 121 11.00 -4.53 -18.45
C THR A 121 10.25 -5.84 -18.71
N LEU A 122 9.39 -6.26 -17.80
CA LEU A 122 8.58 -7.48 -17.95
C LEU A 122 7.62 -7.39 -19.16
N PHE A 123 6.98 -6.23 -19.33
CA PHE A 123 6.10 -5.96 -20.46
C PHE A 123 6.86 -6.00 -21.78
N ASP A 124 8.03 -5.34 -21.85
CA ASP A 124 8.91 -5.32 -23.05
C ASP A 124 9.44 -6.72 -23.39
N GLN A 125 9.61 -7.59 -22.38
CA GLN A 125 9.97 -9.01 -22.57
C GLN A 125 8.76 -9.90 -22.91
N GLY A 126 7.56 -9.32 -23.07
CA GLY A 126 6.34 -10.02 -23.44
C GLY A 126 5.72 -10.87 -22.33
N VAL A 127 6.04 -10.64 -21.05
CA VAL A 127 5.31 -11.23 -19.93
C VAL A 127 3.89 -10.66 -19.92
N HIS A 128 2.89 -11.52 -19.74
CA HIS A 128 1.50 -11.10 -19.77
C HIS A 128 1.14 -10.25 -18.55
N ILE A 129 0.77 -9.00 -18.81
CA ILE A 129 0.38 -8.00 -17.81
C ILE A 129 -0.97 -7.40 -18.22
N GLU A 130 -1.84 -7.19 -17.26
CA GLU A 130 -3.17 -6.58 -17.44
C GLU A 130 -3.29 -5.30 -16.62
N ALA A 131 -4.02 -4.30 -17.14
CA ALA A 131 -4.44 -3.14 -16.36
C ALA A 131 -5.46 -3.55 -15.29
N LYS A 132 -5.41 -2.92 -14.12
CA LYS A 132 -6.26 -3.31 -12.99
C LYS A 132 -6.82 -2.07 -12.27
N PRO A 133 -8.09 -2.09 -11.81
CA PRO A 133 -8.65 -1.04 -10.95
C PRO A 133 -7.82 -0.84 -9.69
N PHE A 134 -7.69 0.42 -9.26
CA PHE A 134 -7.08 0.83 -8.00
C PHE A 134 -7.79 2.06 -7.44
N SER A 135 -7.21 2.78 -6.49
CA SER A 135 -7.83 3.98 -5.94
C SER A 135 -6.82 5.10 -5.76
N ILE A 136 -7.30 6.33 -5.86
CA ILE A 136 -6.52 7.55 -5.67
C ILE A 136 -7.24 8.48 -4.70
N GLY A 137 -6.48 9.30 -3.98
CA GLY A 137 -7.08 10.22 -3.02
C GLY A 137 -6.06 11.05 -2.26
N PHE A 138 -6.46 11.40 -1.06
CA PHE A 138 -5.69 12.17 -0.09
C PHE A 138 -5.55 11.40 1.22
N ARG A 139 -4.58 11.76 2.04
CA ARG A 139 -4.61 11.43 3.47
C ARG A 139 -5.47 12.46 4.19
N ILE A 140 -6.41 11.99 5.02
CA ILE A 140 -7.20 12.83 5.90
C ILE A 140 -6.73 12.64 7.34
N GLU A 141 -6.47 13.74 8.06
CA GLU A 141 -6.03 13.74 9.46
C GLU A 141 -7.08 14.39 10.37
N HIS A 142 -7.29 13.76 11.52
CA HIS A 142 -8.14 14.24 12.61
C HIS A 142 -7.40 14.10 13.94
N PRO A 143 -7.75 14.86 15.01
CA PRO A 143 -7.32 14.50 16.34
C PRO A 143 -7.78 13.08 16.70
N GLN A 144 -6.87 12.22 17.19
CA GLN A 144 -7.24 10.86 17.60
C GLN A 144 -8.37 10.88 18.65
N SER A 145 -8.31 11.82 19.58
CA SER A 145 -9.34 11.99 20.63
C SER A 145 -10.76 12.27 20.09
N LEU A 146 -10.87 12.90 18.90
CA LEU A 146 -12.17 13.07 18.25
C LEU A 146 -12.71 11.73 17.77
N ILE A 147 -11.87 10.93 17.14
CA ILE A 147 -12.24 9.60 16.65
C ILE A 147 -12.58 8.67 17.81
N ASP A 148 -11.77 8.67 18.88
CA ASP A 148 -12.02 7.89 20.09
C ASP A 148 -13.39 8.21 20.69
N ARG A 149 -13.71 9.50 20.84
CA ARG A 149 -14.99 9.95 21.37
C ARG A 149 -16.16 9.58 20.46
N ALA A 150 -16.00 9.73 19.16
CA ALA A 150 -17.04 9.37 18.19
C ALA A 150 -17.32 7.86 18.15
N ARG A 151 -16.32 7.02 18.46
CA ARG A 151 -16.41 5.55 18.42
C ARG A 151 -16.77 4.93 19.77
N PHE A 152 -16.23 5.47 20.85
CA PHE A 152 -16.34 4.87 22.19
C PHE A 152 -17.19 5.68 23.16
N GLY A 153 -17.63 6.91 22.77
CA GLY A 153 -18.45 7.77 23.65
C GLY A 153 -17.72 8.08 24.96
N ASP A 154 -18.40 7.83 26.08
CA ASP A 154 -17.86 8.06 27.43
C ASP A 154 -16.70 7.12 27.82
N PHE A 155 -16.49 6.04 27.07
CA PHE A 155 -15.37 5.11 27.26
C PHE A 155 -14.13 5.50 26.48
N ALA A 156 -14.12 6.65 25.78
CA ALA A 156 -12.93 7.17 25.11
C ALA A 156 -11.78 7.35 26.11
N GLY A 157 -10.58 6.82 25.76
CA GLY A 157 -9.42 6.82 26.63
C GLY A 157 -9.34 5.67 27.63
N HIS A 158 -10.29 4.72 27.59
CA HIS A 158 -10.21 3.53 28.43
C HIS A 158 -9.02 2.66 28.03
N PRO A 159 -8.14 2.24 28.96
CA PRO A 159 -6.87 1.55 28.64
C PRO A 159 -7.05 0.27 27.80
N LEU A 160 -8.15 -0.48 27.99
CA LEU A 160 -8.42 -1.72 27.25
C LEU A 160 -8.92 -1.50 25.82
N LEU A 161 -9.40 -0.30 25.48
CA LEU A 161 -9.93 -0.01 24.15
C LEU A 161 -8.86 0.51 23.20
N GLY A 162 -7.82 1.16 23.72
CA GLY A 162 -6.77 1.79 22.92
C GLY A 162 -7.30 2.88 21.98
N ALA A 163 -6.55 3.19 20.94
CA ALA A 163 -6.92 4.17 19.93
C ALA A 163 -7.97 3.59 18.95
N ALA A 164 -9.07 4.32 18.75
CA ALA A 164 -10.15 3.91 17.88
C ALA A 164 -9.76 3.90 16.40
N ASP A 165 -10.23 2.91 15.67
CA ASP A 165 -10.18 2.82 14.22
C ASP A 165 -11.55 3.04 13.58
N TYR A 166 -11.55 3.21 12.24
CA TYR A 166 -12.77 3.25 11.45
C TYR A 166 -12.58 2.66 10.05
N LYS A 167 -13.68 2.21 9.47
CA LYS A 167 -13.81 1.85 8.06
C LYS A 167 -15.09 2.49 7.54
N LEU A 168 -14.95 3.38 6.57
CA LEU A 168 -16.03 4.20 6.04
C LEU A 168 -16.15 4.01 4.52
N VAL A 169 -17.37 4.11 4.01
CA VAL A 169 -17.65 4.08 2.57
C VAL A 169 -18.86 4.95 2.26
N HIS A 170 -18.80 5.63 1.12
CA HIS A 170 -19.90 6.38 0.52
C HIS A 170 -19.92 6.13 -0.99
N HIS A 171 -21.11 5.90 -1.53
CA HIS A 171 -21.35 5.79 -2.96
C HIS A 171 -21.89 7.14 -3.46
N ALA A 172 -21.06 7.87 -4.21
CA ALA A 172 -21.40 9.17 -4.72
C ALA A 172 -22.36 9.10 -5.92
N ARG A 173 -23.13 10.16 -6.14
CA ARG A 173 -24.12 10.24 -7.23
C ARG A 173 -23.52 10.11 -8.62
N ASN A 174 -22.24 10.42 -8.80
CA ASN A 174 -21.53 10.23 -10.05
C ASN A 174 -21.06 8.76 -10.27
N GLY A 175 -21.53 7.83 -9.46
CA GLY A 175 -21.22 6.39 -9.54
C GLY A 175 -19.90 5.97 -8.90
N ARG A 176 -19.14 6.89 -8.32
CA ARG A 176 -17.85 6.60 -7.67
C ARG A 176 -18.04 6.16 -6.23
N SER A 177 -17.24 5.18 -5.80
CA SER A 177 -17.15 4.81 -4.39
C SER A 177 -16.00 5.57 -3.75
N VAL A 178 -16.30 6.28 -2.65
CA VAL A 178 -15.32 6.98 -1.80
C VAL A 178 -15.23 6.21 -0.50
N TYR A 179 -14.01 5.90 -0.04
CA TYR A 179 -13.85 5.11 1.17
C TYR A 179 -12.56 5.42 1.94
N SER A 180 -12.55 5.04 3.23
CA SER A 180 -11.35 5.10 4.03
C SER A 180 -10.46 3.89 3.73
N PHE A 181 -9.18 4.15 3.47
CA PHE A 181 -8.17 3.13 3.19
C PHE A 181 -7.03 3.22 4.20
N CYS A 182 -6.52 2.07 4.62
CA CYS A 182 -5.36 1.99 5.52
C CYS A 182 -5.38 3.05 6.63
N MET A 183 -6.48 3.06 7.43
CA MET A 183 -6.61 3.96 8.58
C MET A 183 -5.56 3.62 9.63
N CYS A 184 -4.83 4.62 10.10
CA CYS A 184 -3.74 4.55 11.06
C CYS A 184 -4.12 5.31 12.33
N PRO A 185 -4.61 4.60 13.37
CA PRO A 185 -4.93 5.22 14.66
C PRO A 185 -3.65 5.73 15.34
N GLY A 186 -3.72 6.89 15.99
CA GLY A 186 -2.59 7.50 16.67
C GLY A 186 -1.31 7.41 15.83
N GLY A 187 -1.40 7.86 14.58
CA GLY A 187 -0.33 7.71 13.59
C GLY A 187 0.03 9.00 12.88
N THR A 188 0.88 8.87 11.88
CA THR A 188 1.40 10.00 11.09
C THR A 188 1.25 9.75 9.60
N VAL A 189 1.10 10.83 8.84
CA VAL A 189 1.24 10.81 7.39
C VAL A 189 2.73 10.78 7.05
N VAL A 190 3.12 9.93 6.10
CA VAL A 190 4.52 9.70 5.74
C VAL A 190 4.75 9.86 4.24
N ALA A 191 5.99 10.20 3.87
CA ALA A 191 6.41 10.23 2.48
C ALA A 191 6.61 8.80 1.94
N ALA A 192 5.98 8.53 0.79
CA ALA A 192 6.04 7.23 0.11
C ALA A 192 6.56 7.35 -1.33
N THR A 193 7.20 8.44 -1.66
CA THR A 193 7.75 8.73 -3.00
C THR A 193 8.92 7.82 -3.33
N SER A 194 8.95 7.27 -4.53
CA SER A 194 10.03 6.42 -5.05
C SER A 194 10.64 6.93 -6.37
N GLU A 195 10.07 7.97 -6.97
CA GLU A 195 10.56 8.59 -8.21
C GLU A 195 10.80 10.09 -8.01
N VAL A 196 11.82 10.63 -8.66
CA VAL A 196 12.22 12.05 -8.55
C VAL A 196 11.13 12.98 -9.08
N GLY A 197 10.90 14.11 -8.42
CA GLY A 197 9.94 15.13 -8.86
C GLY A 197 8.47 14.73 -8.67
N GLN A 198 8.20 13.85 -7.70
CA GLN A 198 6.86 13.36 -7.37
C GLN A 198 6.62 13.47 -5.86
N VAL A 199 5.36 13.57 -5.45
CA VAL A 199 4.94 13.46 -4.04
C VAL A 199 3.89 12.37 -3.93
N VAL A 200 4.13 11.44 -3.02
CA VAL A 200 3.20 10.38 -2.64
C VAL A 200 3.13 10.32 -1.13
N THR A 201 1.92 10.29 -0.59
CA THR A 201 1.66 10.16 0.84
C THR A 201 1.14 8.77 1.18
N ASN A 202 1.46 8.32 2.38
CA ASN A 202 0.90 7.12 3.00
C ASN A 202 0.75 7.39 4.50
N GLY A 203 0.31 6.43 5.28
CA GLY A 203 0.20 6.53 6.73
C GLY A 203 0.87 5.39 7.44
N MET A 204 1.35 5.68 8.65
CA MET A 204 1.87 4.65 9.54
C MET A 204 1.48 4.93 10.99
N SER A 205 1.48 3.89 11.83
CA SER A 205 1.38 4.00 13.28
C SER A 205 2.46 3.17 13.93
N GLN A 206 2.94 3.64 15.07
CA GLN A 206 3.75 2.82 15.96
C GLN A 206 2.84 1.81 16.69
N TYR A 207 3.45 0.81 17.31
CA TYR A 207 2.71 -0.16 18.10
C TYR A 207 1.82 0.48 19.19
N SER A 208 2.32 1.52 19.87
CA SER A 208 1.60 2.25 20.90
C SER A 208 0.38 3.02 20.40
N ARG A 209 0.31 3.36 19.10
CA ARG A 209 -0.75 4.18 18.50
C ARG A 209 -1.02 5.47 19.27
N ASN A 210 0.03 6.12 19.78
CA ASN A 210 -0.06 7.24 20.71
C ASN A 210 0.33 8.59 20.09
N GLU A 211 0.31 8.69 18.77
CA GLU A 211 0.49 9.98 18.10
C GLU A 211 -0.80 10.80 18.17
N ARG A 212 -0.65 12.12 18.04
CA ARG A 212 -1.75 13.09 18.19
C ARG A 212 -2.91 12.86 17.23
N ASN A 213 -2.62 12.49 15.99
CA ASN A 213 -3.60 12.39 14.93
C ASN A 213 -3.96 10.92 14.61
N ALA A 214 -5.22 10.71 14.26
CA ALA A 214 -5.66 9.62 13.43
C ALA A 214 -5.51 10.01 11.96
N ASN A 215 -5.07 9.13 11.08
CA ASN A 215 -5.08 9.41 9.64
C ASN A 215 -5.55 8.21 8.82
N ALA A 216 -6.14 8.47 7.65
CA ALA A 216 -6.55 7.45 6.70
C ALA A 216 -6.40 7.94 5.26
N GLY A 217 -6.17 7.04 4.33
CA GLY A 217 -6.46 7.31 2.93
C GLY A 217 -7.96 7.61 2.77
N PHE A 218 -8.28 8.72 2.18
CA PHE A 218 -9.63 9.12 1.76
C PHE A 218 -9.63 9.08 0.25
N VAL A 219 -10.07 7.94 -0.31
CA VAL A 219 -9.76 7.56 -1.69
C VAL A 219 -11.00 7.25 -2.51
N VAL A 220 -10.87 7.42 -3.82
CA VAL A 220 -11.91 7.17 -4.84
C VAL A 220 -11.46 6.01 -5.71
N GLY A 221 -12.34 5.03 -5.91
CA GLY A 221 -12.10 3.92 -6.83
C GLY A 221 -12.08 4.39 -8.29
N ILE A 222 -11.09 3.92 -9.03
CA ILE A 222 -10.91 4.14 -10.46
C ILE A 222 -10.71 2.81 -11.20
N SER A 223 -11.00 2.81 -12.49
CA SER A 223 -10.90 1.64 -13.37
C SER A 223 -10.02 1.96 -14.59
N PRO A 224 -9.62 0.95 -15.38
CA PRO A 224 -8.91 1.17 -16.64
C PRO A 224 -9.61 2.13 -17.63
N ASP A 225 -10.90 2.33 -17.52
CA ASP A 225 -11.64 3.32 -18.34
C ASP A 225 -11.23 4.77 -18.03
N ASP A 226 -10.69 5.03 -16.82
CA ASP A 226 -10.21 6.35 -16.40
C ASP A 226 -8.80 6.66 -16.92
N TYR A 227 -8.08 5.66 -17.38
CA TYR A 227 -6.72 5.77 -17.93
C TYR A 227 -6.57 4.86 -19.14
N PRO A 228 -7.27 5.17 -20.26
CA PRO A 228 -7.23 4.35 -21.46
C PRO A 228 -5.80 4.23 -21.99
N GLY A 229 -5.48 3.03 -22.50
CA GLY A 229 -4.16 2.73 -23.05
C GLY A 229 -3.77 1.29 -22.86
N GLY A 230 -2.46 1.00 -22.89
CA GLY A 230 -1.91 -0.32 -22.67
C GLY A 230 -1.98 -0.75 -21.18
N PRO A 231 -1.53 -1.98 -20.89
CA PRO A 231 -1.56 -2.54 -19.53
C PRO A 231 -0.85 -1.68 -18.46
N LEU A 232 0.13 -0.87 -18.86
CA LEU A 232 0.90 -0.01 -17.95
C LEU A 232 0.35 1.42 -17.80
N ALA A 233 -0.73 1.77 -18.51
CA ALA A 233 -1.30 3.13 -18.50
C ALA A 233 -1.68 3.62 -17.09
N GLY A 234 -2.06 2.72 -16.19
CA GLY A 234 -2.32 3.04 -14.79
C GLY A 234 -1.09 3.57 -14.03
N ILE A 235 0.11 3.13 -14.41
CA ILE A 235 1.37 3.64 -13.85
C ILE A 235 1.59 5.10 -14.28
N ASP A 236 1.35 5.42 -15.55
CA ASP A 236 1.52 6.78 -16.05
C ASP A 236 0.45 7.71 -15.50
N PHE A 237 -0.77 7.20 -15.29
CA PHE A 237 -1.83 7.91 -14.59
C PHE A 237 -1.42 8.27 -13.14
N GLN A 238 -0.85 7.33 -12.38
CA GLN A 238 -0.31 7.60 -11.04
C GLN A 238 0.79 8.67 -11.11
N ARG A 239 1.77 8.52 -12.01
CA ARG A 239 2.86 9.48 -12.20
C ARG A 239 2.38 10.89 -12.51
N HIS A 240 1.31 11.02 -13.30
CA HIS A 240 0.72 12.32 -13.63
C HIS A 240 0.29 13.07 -12.36
N TRP A 241 -0.48 12.41 -11.49
CA TRP A 241 -0.99 13.04 -10.27
C TRP A 241 0.09 13.22 -9.20
N GLU A 242 1.07 12.33 -9.13
CA GLU A 242 2.23 12.44 -8.24
C GLU A 242 3.12 13.65 -8.60
N ARG A 243 3.35 13.91 -9.90
CA ARG A 243 4.05 15.12 -10.38
C ARG A 243 3.21 16.37 -10.14
N ARG A 244 1.92 16.29 -10.35
CA ARG A 244 1.00 17.39 -10.06
C ARG A 244 1.04 17.77 -8.59
N ALA A 245 1.01 16.81 -7.69
CA ALA A 245 1.14 17.03 -6.25
C ALA A 245 2.50 17.65 -5.89
N PHE A 246 3.60 17.20 -6.51
CA PHE A 246 4.92 17.81 -6.33
C PHE A 246 4.93 19.29 -6.70
N ALA A 247 4.37 19.64 -7.86
CA ALA A 247 4.27 21.04 -8.30
C ALA A 247 3.38 21.89 -7.37
N LEU A 248 2.22 21.39 -6.95
CA LEU A 248 1.32 22.06 -6.01
C LEU A 248 1.93 22.22 -4.62
N GLY A 249 2.80 21.29 -4.19
CA GLY A 249 3.54 21.33 -2.93
C GLY A 249 4.68 22.35 -2.91
N GLY A 250 5.00 22.97 -4.05
CA GLY A 250 6.07 23.97 -4.17
C GLY A 250 7.37 23.46 -4.80
N GLY A 251 7.40 22.22 -5.28
CA GLY A 251 8.54 21.64 -6.00
C GLY A 251 9.73 21.21 -5.12
N ASP A 252 9.52 21.06 -3.83
CA ASP A 252 10.57 20.76 -2.84
C ASP A 252 10.22 19.58 -1.91
N TYR A 253 9.35 18.68 -2.36
CA TYR A 253 8.83 17.50 -1.62
C TYR A 253 7.94 17.80 -0.40
N ARG A 254 7.58 19.05 -0.15
CA ARG A 254 6.43 19.34 0.70
C ARG A 254 5.17 18.83 0.01
N ALA A 255 4.25 18.27 0.80
CA ALA A 255 2.99 17.81 0.24
C ALA A 255 1.98 18.96 0.17
N PRO A 256 1.19 19.08 -0.91
CA PRO A 256 0.10 20.05 -0.94
C PRO A 256 -0.99 19.62 0.04
N ALA A 257 -1.53 20.59 0.80
CA ALA A 257 -2.51 20.30 1.84
C ALA A 257 -3.59 21.38 1.93
N GLN A 258 -4.79 20.97 2.38
CA GLN A 258 -5.96 21.84 2.49
C GLN A 258 -6.82 21.44 3.69
N ARG A 259 -7.36 22.41 4.40
CA ARG A 259 -8.38 22.16 5.43
C ARG A 259 -9.67 21.65 4.79
N VAL A 260 -10.34 20.72 5.45
CA VAL A 260 -11.62 20.15 4.97
C VAL A 260 -12.67 21.24 4.77
N GLY A 261 -12.76 22.23 5.67
CA GLY A 261 -13.71 23.36 5.54
C GLY A 261 -13.47 24.18 4.27
N ASP A 262 -12.20 24.47 3.93
CA ASP A 262 -11.86 25.21 2.72
C ASP A 262 -12.06 24.37 1.45
N PHE A 263 -11.75 23.07 1.50
CA PHE A 263 -12.00 22.13 0.42
C PHE A 263 -13.49 22.03 0.08
N LEU A 264 -14.36 21.96 1.09
CA LEU A 264 -15.82 21.96 0.91
C LEU A 264 -16.34 23.30 0.39
N ALA A 265 -15.74 24.41 0.84
CA ALA A 265 -16.09 25.77 0.38
C ALA A 265 -15.53 26.11 -1.01
N GLY A 266 -14.69 25.26 -1.61
CA GLY A 266 -14.08 25.48 -2.93
C GLY A 266 -13.10 26.65 -2.97
N ARG A 267 -12.34 26.88 -1.91
CA ARG A 267 -11.34 27.96 -1.80
C ARG A 267 -10.01 27.41 -1.27
N PRO A 268 -8.87 28.01 -1.63
CA PRO A 268 -7.57 27.57 -1.12
C PRO A 268 -7.46 27.77 0.39
N SER A 269 -6.68 26.90 1.06
CA SER A 269 -6.19 27.17 2.41
C SER A 269 -4.92 28.02 2.33
N THR A 270 -4.78 28.98 3.26
CA THR A 270 -3.59 29.83 3.42
C THR A 270 -2.83 29.51 4.71
N GLU A 271 -3.50 28.84 5.63
CA GLU A 271 -2.99 28.45 6.94
C GLU A 271 -3.68 27.16 7.43
N PHE A 272 -3.14 26.53 8.46
CA PHE A 272 -3.73 25.38 9.13
C PHE A 272 -4.36 25.80 10.45
N GLY A 273 -5.43 25.08 10.86
CA GLY A 273 -6.15 25.35 12.11
C GLY A 273 -5.65 24.49 13.27
N SER A 274 -6.57 23.98 14.08
CA SER A 274 -6.28 23.18 15.27
C SER A 274 -5.63 21.81 14.98
N VAL A 275 -5.83 21.26 13.78
CA VAL A 275 -5.18 20.01 13.33
C VAL A 275 -3.88 20.36 12.64
N LEU A 276 -2.78 20.10 13.35
CA LEU A 276 -1.44 20.30 12.78
C LEU A 276 -1.03 19.10 11.94
N PRO A 277 -0.45 19.33 10.74
CA PRO A 277 -0.01 18.26 9.86
C PRO A 277 1.08 17.39 10.50
N SER A 278 1.03 16.09 10.24
CA SER A 278 2.03 15.14 10.74
C SER A 278 3.09 14.78 9.69
N TYR A 279 2.93 15.16 8.43
CA TYR A 279 3.86 14.87 7.34
C TYR A 279 5.22 15.58 7.55
N LYS A 280 6.27 14.78 7.79
CA LYS A 280 7.60 15.29 8.22
C LYS A 280 8.31 16.20 7.21
N PRO A 281 8.28 15.93 5.87
CA PRO A 281 8.90 16.88 4.93
C PRO A 281 8.25 18.26 4.91
N GLY A 282 7.10 18.42 5.56
CA GLY A 282 6.31 19.64 5.60
C GLY A 282 5.20 19.66 4.57
N VAL A 283 4.24 20.55 4.77
CA VAL A 283 3.10 20.72 3.87
C VAL A 283 3.02 22.14 3.34
N HIS A 284 2.41 22.29 2.17
CA HIS A 284 2.13 23.58 1.55
C HIS A 284 0.62 23.82 1.50
N PRO A 285 0.08 24.85 2.18
CA PRO A 285 -1.35 25.16 2.12
C PRO A 285 -1.71 25.66 0.72
N CYS A 286 -2.73 25.05 0.10
CA CYS A 286 -3.14 25.41 -1.25
C CYS A 286 -4.59 24.96 -1.53
N ASP A 287 -5.00 24.98 -2.80
CA ASP A 287 -6.25 24.40 -3.30
C ASP A 287 -5.97 23.01 -3.90
N LEU A 288 -6.59 21.97 -3.36
CA LEU A 288 -6.47 20.60 -3.84
C LEU A 288 -7.44 20.26 -4.97
N SER A 289 -8.28 21.18 -5.43
CA SER A 289 -9.26 20.90 -6.49
C SER A 289 -8.63 20.42 -7.79
N THR A 290 -7.35 20.75 -8.03
CA THR A 290 -6.61 20.34 -9.22
C THR A 290 -5.57 19.23 -8.95
N ALA A 291 -5.56 18.68 -7.76
CA ALA A 291 -4.61 17.61 -7.36
C ALA A 291 -5.04 16.21 -7.82
N LEU A 292 -6.29 16.04 -8.22
CA LEU A 292 -6.90 14.81 -8.73
C LEU A 292 -7.91 15.15 -9.83
N PRO A 293 -8.41 14.15 -10.60
CA PRO A 293 -9.47 14.39 -11.59
C PRO A 293 -10.74 15.00 -10.99
N ASP A 294 -11.43 15.84 -11.72
CA ASP A 294 -12.64 16.55 -11.28
C ASP A 294 -13.73 15.62 -10.74
N TYR A 295 -13.93 14.47 -11.36
CA TYR A 295 -14.89 13.46 -10.90
C TYR A 295 -14.55 12.90 -9.51
N ALA A 296 -13.26 12.77 -9.21
CA ALA A 296 -12.80 12.30 -7.90
C ALA A 296 -12.99 13.39 -6.84
N ILE A 297 -12.62 14.64 -7.16
CA ILE A 297 -12.83 15.81 -6.29
C ILE A 297 -14.33 15.98 -5.97
N ALA A 298 -15.21 15.88 -6.98
CA ALA A 298 -16.65 15.98 -6.79
C ALA A 298 -17.20 14.90 -5.88
N ALA A 299 -16.77 13.63 -6.08
CA ALA A 299 -17.17 12.51 -5.23
C ALA A 299 -16.68 12.68 -3.78
N MET A 300 -15.44 13.15 -3.58
CA MET A 300 -14.88 13.39 -2.25
C MET A 300 -15.61 14.50 -1.50
N ARG A 301 -15.96 15.61 -2.17
CA ARG A 301 -16.77 16.69 -1.59
C ARG A 301 -18.16 16.22 -1.18
N GLU A 302 -18.78 15.35 -1.97
CA GLU A 302 -20.08 14.75 -1.62
C GLU A 302 -19.95 13.79 -0.43
N ALA A 303 -18.86 13.03 -0.37
CA ALA A 303 -18.65 12.00 0.66
C ALA A 303 -18.41 12.60 2.05
N LEU A 304 -17.67 13.70 2.18
CA LEU A 304 -17.29 14.27 3.49
C LEU A 304 -18.50 14.50 4.41
N PRO A 305 -19.56 15.24 4.01
CA PRO A 305 -20.74 15.38 4.87
C PRO A 305 -21.51 14.09 5.11
N ALA A 306 -21.44 13.13 4.18
CA ALA A 306 -22.08 11.83 4.33
C ALA A 306 -21.36 10.97 5.37
N LEU A 307 -20.03 11.01 5.38
CA LEU A 307 -19.19 10.30 6.34
C LEU A 307 -19.22 10.96 7.73
N ASP A 308 -19.45 12.26 7.82
CA ASP A 308 -19.65 12.97 9.09
C ASP A 308 -20.88 12.45 9.86
N ARG A 309 -21.91 12.00 9.14
CA ARG A 309 -23.07 11.34 9.76
C ARG A 309 -22.74 9.96 10.34
N GLN A 310 -21.70 9.30 9.86
CA GLN A 310 -21.24 8.00 10.37
C GLN A 310 -20.25 8.17 11.53
N ILE A 311 -19.34 9.16 11.42
CA ILE A 311 -18.39 9.54 12.48
C ILE A 311 -18.53 11.05 12.67
N ARG A 312 -19.18 11.44 13.74
CA ARG A 312 -19.40 12.85 14.06
C ARG A 312 -18.08 13.62 14.20
N GLY A 313 -17.93 14.66 13.40
CA GLY A 313 -16.70 15.47 13.32
C GLY A 313 -15.74 15.04 12.22
N PHE A 314 -16.09 14.04 11.39
CA PHE A 314 -15.25 13.63 10.26
C PHE A 314 -15.05 14.76 9.24
N ALA A 315 -16.07 15.60 9.02
CA ALA A 315 -15.98 16.79 8.17
C ALA A 315 -15.69 18.08 8.96
N MET A 316 -15.06 17.99 10.15
CA MET A 316 -14.70 19.19 10.91
C MET A 316 -13.87 20.14 10.03
N PRO A 317 -14.09 21.47 10.12
CA PRO A 317 -13.44 22.43 9.23
C PRO A 317 -11.91 22.39 9.24
N ASP A 318 -11.33 22.09 10.40
CA ASP A 318 -9.87 22.04 10.60
C ASP A 318 -9.24 20.68 10.31
N ALA A 319 -10.01 19.61 10.02
CA ALA A 319 -9.46 18.36 9.53
C ALA A 319 -8.60 18.65 8.29
N LEU A 320 -7.51 17.90 8.12
CA LEU A 320 -6.51 18.21 7.13
C LEU A 320 -6.46 17.13 6.03
N LEU A 321 -6.54 17.56 4.77
CA LEU A 321 -6.28 16.74 3.59
C LEU A 321 -4.85 16.99 3.14
N THR A 322 -4.07 15.92 2.97
CA THR A 322 -2.69 15.95 2.47
C THR A 322 -2.60 15.08 1.21
N ALA A 323 -2.20 15.66 0.09
CA ALA A 323 -2.17 15.00 -1.21
C ALA A 323 -0.74 14.52 -1.56
N VAL A 324 -0.60 13.49 -2.34
CA VAL A 324 -1.57 12.62 -2.98
C VAL A 324 -1.32 11.16 -2.58
N GLU A 325 -2.37 10.39 -2.37
CA GLU A 325 -2.28 8.94 -2.20
C GLU A 325 -2.75 8.24 -3.46
N THR A 326 -1.82 7.70 -4.25
CA THR A 326 -2.07 7.06 -5.55
C THR A 326 -1.72 5.58 -5.55
N ARG A 327 -1.05 5.10 -4.50
CA ARG A 327 -0.48 3.76 -4.43
C ARG A 327 -1.21 2.88 -3.42
N THR A 328 -2.55 2.85 -3.50
CA THR A 328 -3.40 2.02 -2.66
C THR A 328 -3.27 0.53 -2.97
N SER A 329 -2.98 0.20 -4.23
CA SER A 329 -2.68 -1.16 -4.72
C SER A 329 -1.94 -1.08 -6.06
N SER A 330 -1.46 -2.23 -6.56
CA SER A 330 -0.84 -2.31 -7.89
C SER A 330 -1.85 -1.88 -8.98
N PRO A 331 -1.45 -1.01 -9.92
CA PRO A 331 -2.28 -0.64 -11.07
C PRO A 331 -2.26 -1.71 -12.18
N VAL A 332 -1.46 -2.76 -12.00
CA VAL A 332 -1.28 -3.86 -12.94
C VAL A 332 -1.45 -5.20 -12.27
N ARG A 333 -1.77 -6.23 -13.08
CA ARG A 333 -1.74 -7.63 -12.69
C ARG A 333 -0.79 -8.37 -13.60
N ILE A 334 0.10 -9.19 -13.01
CA ILE A 334 0.88 -10.18 -13.75
C ILE A 334 0.12 -11.49 -13.64
N THR A 335 -0.65 -11.85 -14.69
CA THR A 335 -1.61 -12.94 -14.62
C THR A 335 -0.91 -14.29 -14.54
N ARG A 336 -1.37 -15.15 -13.62
CA ARG A 336 -0.85 -16.50 -13.40
C ARG A 336 -1.96 -17.55 -13.47
N GLY A 337 -1.60 -18.79 -13.82
CA GLY A 337 -2.49 -19.95 -13.87
C GLY A 337 -2.78 -20.54 -12.48
N ALA A 338 -3.51 -21.66 -12.47
CA ALA A 338 -3.82 -22.41 -11.26
C ALA A 338 -2.57 -23.08 -10.63
N ASP A 339 -1.53 -23.25 -11.40
CA ASP A 339 -0.19 -23.74 -11.02
C ASP A 339 0.71 -22.62 -10.47
N TYR A 340 0.16 -21.40 -10.29
CA TYR A 340 0.87 -20.19 -9.87
C TYR A 340 1.92 -19.68 -10.86
N GLN A 341 2.13 -20.29 -12.01
CA GLN A 341 3.02 -19.78 -13.04
C GLN A 341 2.36 -18.70 -13.88
N SER A 342 3.16 -17.78 -14.43
CA SER A 342 2.71 -16.82 -15.45
C SER A 342 2.06 -17.57 -16.60
N ILE A 343 0.91 -17.07 -17.08
CA ILE A 343 0.13 -17.75 -18.13
C ILE A 343 0.87 -17.89 -19.47
N ASN A 344 1.97 -17.17 -19.67
CA ASN A 344 2.73 -17.19 -20.92
C ASN A 344 4.25 -17.26 -20.73
N THR A 345 4.72 -17.53 -19.51
CA THR A 345 6.16 -17.67 -19.22
C THR A 345 6.34 -18.76 -18.17
N ARG A 346 6.80 -19.95 -18.60
CA ARG A 346 7.04 -21.08 -17.70
C ARG A 346 8.18 -20.80 -16.74
N GLY A 347 8.09 -21.35 -15.53
CA GLY A 347 9.10 -21.16 -14.48
C GLY A 347 9.05 -19.78 -13.81
N LEU A 348 8.19 -18.85 -14.27
CA LEU A 348 7.96 -17.56 -13.65
C LEU A 348 6.74 -17.60 -12.75
N TYR A 349 6.90 -17.28 -11.46
CA TYR A 349 5.85 -17.31 -10.44
C TYR A 349 5.55 -15.90 -9.91
N PRO A 350 4.57 -15.18 -10.49
CA PRO A 350 4.16 -13.87 -9.98
C PRO A 350 3.51 -13.98 -8.62
N ALA A 351 4.00 -13.22 -7.61
CA ALA A 351 3.57 -13.30 -6.23
C ALA A 351 3.29 -11.94 -5.60
N GLY A 352 2.46 -11.94 -4.58
CA GLY A 352 2.23 -10.82 -3.70
C GLY A 352 1.49 -9.63 -4.32
N GLU A 353 1.69 -8.46 -3.74
CA GLU A 353 0.95 -7.24 -4.09
C GLU A 353 1.34 -6.69 -5.47
N GLY A 354 2.60 -6.82 -5.87
CA GLY A 354 3.06 -6.36 -7.19
C GLY A 354 2.35 -7.08 -8.34
N ALA A 355 2.15 -8.37 -8.20
CA ALA A 355 1.40 -9.18 -9.14
C ALA A 355 -0.14 -9.11 -8.96
N SER A 356 -0.61 -8.38 -7.95
CA SER A 356 -2.04 -8.19 -7.60
C SER A 356 -2.76 -9.42 -7.01
N TYR A 357 -2.02 -10.25 -6.29
CA TYR A 357 -2.59 -11.38 -5.54
C TYR A 357 -2.66 -11.15 -4.04
N ALA A 358 -2.14 -10.02 -3.57
CA ALA A 358 -2.22 -9.59 -2.18
C ALA A 358 -2.49 -8.09 -2.07
N GLY A 359 -2.91 -7.63 -0.89
CA GLY A 359 -3.17 -6.22 -0.60
C GLY A 359 -2.61 -5.76 0.74
N GLY A 360 -1.66 -6.51 1.32
CA GLY A 360 -1.00 -6.18 2.58
C GLY A 360 -0.15 -7.34 3.10
N ILE A 361 0.53 -7.12 4.23
CA ILE A 361 1.53 -8.05 4.80
C ILE A 361 0.98 -9.47 4.95
N TYR A 362 -0.17 -9.60 5.63
CA TYR A 362 -0.77 -10.90 5.92
C TYR A 362 -1.15 -11.69 4.67
N SER A 363 -1.83 -11.05 3.72
CA SER A 363 -2.22 -11.69 2.47
C SER A 363 -1.03 -11.99 1.56
N ALA A 364 0.03 -11.14 1.57
CA ALA A 364 1.25 -11.39 0.81
C ALA A 364 2.03 -12.59 1.37
N ALA A 365 2.03 -12.77 2.70
CA ALA A 365 2.67 -13.93 3.32
C ALA A 365 1.92 -15.23 3.02
N ILE A 366 0.57 -15.23 3.02
CA ILE A 366 -0.24 -16.39 2.61
C ILE A 366 0.06 -16.75 1.15
N ASP A 367 0.00 -15.78 0.24
CA ASP A 367 0.31 -15.99 -1.17
C ASP A 367 1.74 -16.50 -1.37
N GLY A 368 2.70 -16.02 -0.57
CA GLY A 368 4.08 -16.50 -0.58
C GLY A 368 4.19 -17.99 -0.20
N ILE A 369 3.41 -18.48 0.77
CA ILE A 369 3.36 -19.90 1.14
C ILE A 369 2.79 -20.72 -0.02
N GLU A 370 1.68 -20.27 -0.62
CA GLU A 370 1.04 -20.95 -1.76
C GLU A 370 1.97 -21.05 -2.97
N VAL A 371 2.65 -19.96 -3.30
CA VAL A 371 3.65 -19.93 -4.38
C VAL A 371 4.85 -20.83 -4.08
N ALA A 372 5.37 -20.80 -2.86
CA ALA A 372 6.48 -21.66 -2.46
C ALA A 372 6.12 -23.16 -2.55
N GLN A 373 4.88 -23.51 -2.18
CA GLN A 373 4.38 -24.88 -2.34
C GLN A 373 4.29 -25.27 -3.82
N ALA A 374 3.79 -24.39 -4.68
CA ALA A 374 3.72 -24.65 -6.13
C ALA A 374 5.11 -24.84 -6.75
N VAL A 375 6.09 -24.03 -6.35
CA VAL A 375 7.49 -24.17 -6.78
C VAL A 375 8.05 -25.52 -6.31
N ALA A 376 7.84 -25.89 -5.05
CA ALA A 376 8.34 -27.15 -4.51
C ALA A 376 7.74 -28.39 -5.23
N LEU A 377 6.43 -28.36 -5.54
CA LEU A 377 5.77 -29.42 -6.31
C LEU A 377 6.32 -29.50 -7.74
N SER A 378 6.55 -28.37 -8.39
CA SER A 378 7.18 -28.32 -9.72
C SER A 378 8.58 -28.92 -9.72
N ILE A 379 9.42 -28.59 -8.73
CA ILE A 379 10.77 -29.16 -8.58
C ILE A 379 10.70 -30.67 -8.35
N ALA A 380 9.70 -31.15 -7.59
CA ALA A 380 9.50 -32.57 -7.33
C ALA A 380 8.88 -33.33 -8.55
N GLY A 381 8.58 -32.67 -9.64
CA GLY A 381 7.93 -33.28 -10.82
C GLY A 381 6.47 -33.68 -10.59
N GLN A 382 5.79 -33.05 -9.63
CA GLN A 382 4.39 -33.30 -9.25
C GLN A 382 3.46 -32.11 -9.54
N GLY A 383 3.97 -31.11 -10.27
CA GLY A 383 3.26 -29.86 -10.62
C GLY A 383 2.60 -29.90 -12.00
#